data_3c5914a2fe8a10a9345202f05d5264bb
#
_entry.id   3c5914a2fe8a10a9345202f05d5264bb
#
_cell.length_a   1.000
_cell.length_b   1.000
_cell.length_c   1.000
_cell.angle_alpha   90.00
_cell.angle_beta   90.00
_cell.angle_gamma   90.00
#
_symmetry.space_group_name_H-M   'P 1'
#
loop_
_entity.id
_entity.type
_entity.pdbx_description
1 polymer ?
#
loop_
_entity_poly.entity_id
_entity_poly.type
_entity_poly.pdbx_seq_one_letter_code
_entity_poly.pdbx_strand_id
1 'polypeptide(L)'
;QRYCAGGGNYILPDAMDGIRIEWKTLGEVAVIGTGNHDTQDAIEHGKYIFYARGREPLKLNVFDFDETAIITAGDGAGVGKVFHYAKGKYALHQRAYRIVPNAFMNPRFVYHYITAYFFTYIQKASVSSSVTSLRRPMFLKFPIPVPPSEEQARIVEILDKFDTLTNSITEGLPREIELRQKQYEYYRDLLFSFPKPETVSN
;
A
#
# COMPACT_ATOMS: atom_id res chain seq x y z
N GLN A 1 40.05 7.30 -16.53
CA GLN A 1 40.05 7.50 -15.08
C GLN A 1 38.78 6.94 -14.51
N ARG A 2 38.93 5.85 -13.74
CA ARG A 2 37.80 5.15 -13.09
C ARG A 2 37.47 5.86 -11.81
N TYR A 3 36.24 6.33 -11.68
CA TYR A 3 35.70 6.77 -10.40
C TYR A 3 35.23 5.53 -9.62
N CYS A 4 35.99 5.16 -8.58
CA CYS A 4 35.54 4.26 -7.55
C CYS A 4 34.62 5.03 -6.61
N ALA A 5 33.32 4.92 -6.81
CA ALA A 5 32.34 5.27 -5.79
C ALA A 5 32.27 4.11 -4.81
N GLY A 6 32.52 4.40 -3.53
CA GLY A 6 32.43 3.42 -2.44
C GLY A 6 31.01 2.88 -2.30
N GLY A 7 30.71 1.80 -2.98
CA GLY A 7 29.50 1.04 -2.82
C GLY A 7 29.68 0.05 -1.67
N GLY A 8 29.03 0.29 -0.54
CA GLY A 8 28.78 -0.77 0.41
C GLY A 8 28.02 -1.86 -0.32
N ASN A 9 28.65 -3.02 -0.49
CA ASN A 9 28.01 -4.22 -1.01
C ASN A 9 26.92 -4.63 -0.03
N TYR A 10 25.71 -4.14 -0.23
CA TYR A 10 24.53 -4.83 0.28
C TYR A 10 24.37 -6.06 -0.60
N ILE A 11 25.02 -7.15 -0.20
CA ILE A 11 24.74 -8.49 -0.70
C ILE A 11 23.31 -8.76 -0.27
N LEU A 12 22.37 -8.59 -1.21
CA LEU A 12 21.07 -9.22 -1.08
C LEU A 12 21.39 -10.72 -1.04
N PRO A 13 21.02 -11.43 0.01
CA PRO A 13 21.27 -12.87 0.03
C PRO A 13 20.60 -13.49 -1.20
N ASP A 14 21.24 -14.46 -1.84
CA ASP A 14 20.68 -15.39 -2.82
C ASP A 14 19.55 -16.27 -2.22
N ALA A 15 18.82 -15.74 -1.27
CA ALA A 15 17.92 -16.43 -0.36
C ALA A 15 16.50 -16.63 -0.90
N MET A 16 16.26 -16.41 -2.19
CA MET A 16 14.96 -16.73 -2.79
C MET A 16 14.94 -18.15 -3.42
N ASP A 17 16.08 -18.83 -3.46
CA ASP A 17 16.12 -20.23 -3.87
C ASP A 17 15.49 -21.12 -2.78
N GLY A 18 14.24 -21.51 -3.01
CA GLY A 18 13.53 -22.46 -2.16
C GLY A 18 12.33 -21.89 -1.36
N ILE A 19 12.10 -20.59 -1.34
CA ILE A 19 10.90 -20.02 -0.70
C ILE A 19 9.72 -20.22 -1.64
N ARG A 20 8.78 -21.07 -1.26
CA ARG A 20 7.53 -21.24 -1.99
C ARG A 20 6.62 -20.04 -1.75
N ILE A 21 6.44 -19.21 -2.77
CA ILE A 21 5.51 -18.07 -2.75
C ILE A 21 4.16 -18.52 -3.29
N GLU A 22 3.13 -18.35 -2.47
CA GLU A 22 1.75 -18.54 -2.89
C GLU A 22 1.18 -17.19 -3.37
N TRP A 23 0.50 -17.20 -4.52
CA TRP A 23 -0.24 -16.03 -5.01
C TRP A 23 -1.72 -16.22 -4.72
N LYS A 24 -2.33 -15.22 -4.12
CA LYS A 24 -3.75 -15.14 -3.81
C LYS A 24 -4.36 -13.86 -4.33
N THR A 25 -5.66 -13.75 -4.25
CA THR A 25 -6.36 -12.48 -4.47
C THR A 25 -6.52 -11.74 -3.13
N LEU A 26 -6.64 -10.42 -3.19
CA LEU A 26 -6.85 -9.61 -1.98
C LEU A 26 -8.12 -10.04 -1.22
N GLY A 27 -9.15 -10.47 -1.96
CA GLY A 27 -10.38 -10.99 -1.36
C GLY A 27 -10.21 -12.27 -0.54
N GLU A 28 -9.16 -13.08 -0.82
CA GLU A 28 -8.83 -14.29 -0.06
C GLU A 28 -8.02 -13.97 1.22
N VAL A 29 -7.33 -12.84 1.26
CA VAL A 29 -6.39 -12.50 2.34
C VAL A 29 -6.83 -11.32 3.20
N ALA A 30 -7.93 -10.65 2.86
CA ALA A 30 -8.41 -9.48 3.57
C ALA A 30 -9.94 -9.34 3.53
N VAL A 31 -10.49 -8.69 4.53
CA VAL A 31 -11.88 -8.22 4.54
C VAL A 31 -11.93 -6.82 3.94
N ILE A 32 -12.84 -6.59 2.99
CA ILE A 32 -13.01 -5.31 2.31
C ILE A 32 -14.40 -4.76 2.58
N GLY A 33 -14.45 -3.54 3.07
CA GLY A 33 -15.69 -2.85 3.40
C GLY A 33 -15.61 -1.33 3.19
N THR A 34 -16.73 -0.66 3.44
CA THR A 34 -16.85 0.81 3.38
C THR A 34 -17.36 1.34 4.71
N GLY A 35 -17.33 2.66 4.90
CA GLY A 35 -17.93 3.33 6.04
C GLY A 35 -19.36 3.79 5.78
N ASN A 36 -19.86 4.65 6.68
CA ASN A 36 -21.25 5.14 6.69
C ASN A 36 -21.36 6.67 6.73
N HIS A 37 -20.23 7.38 6.91
CA HIS A 37 -20.24 8.84 7.06
C HIS A 37 -20.07 9.57 5.75
N ASP A 38 -20.51 10.83 5.72
CA ASP A 38 -20.25 11.77 4.64
C ASP A 38 -19.29 12.88 5.11
N THR A 39 -18.65 13.57 4.17
CA THR A 39 -17.71 14.65 4.47
C THR A 39 -18.34 15.78 5.27
N GLN A 40 -19.63 16.05 5.08
CA GLN A 40 -20.39 17.06 5.83
C GLN A 40 -20.53 16.73 7.34
N ASP A 41 -20.32 15.47 7.74
CA ASP A 41 -20.39 15.07 9.15
C ASP A 41 -19.12 15.47 9.93
N ALA A 42 -18.07 15.91 9.23
CA ALA A 42 -16.78 16.25 9.83
C ALA A 42 -16.89 17.38 10.86
N ILE A 43 -16.13 17.22 11.95
CA ILE A 43 -16.06 18.18 13.06
C ILE A 43 -14.60 18.62 13.20
N GLU A 44 -14.34 19.93 13.23
CA GLU A 44 -12.97 20.48 13.24
C GLU A 44 -12.13 19.96 14.41
N HIS A 45 -12.70 19.82 15.59
CA HIS A 45 -12.02 19.35 16.80
C HIS A 45 -12.55 17.99 17.29
N GLY A 46 -12.92 17.11 16.35
CA GLY A 46 -13.39 15.75 16.66
C GLY A 46 -12.34 14.90 17.36
N LYS A 47 -12.78 13.92 18.13
CA LYS A 47 -11.93 13.04 18.94
C LYS A 47 -11.21 11.98 18.11
N TYR A 48 -11.83 11.48 17.05
CA TYR A 48 -11.35 10.36 16.25
C TYR A 48 -11.00 10.81 14.83
N ILE A 49 -10.01 10.15 14.24
CA ILE A 49 -9.67 10.34 12.83
C ILE A 49 -10.84 9.85 11.98
N PHE A 50 -11.21 10.65 11.00
CA PHE A 50 -12.20 10.32 10.00
C PHE A 50 -11.56 10.29 8.62
N TYR A 51 -11.38 9.08 8.07
CA TYR A 51 -10.84 8.90 6.73
C TYR A 51 -11.94 9.09 5.68
N ALA A 52 -11.77 10.10 4.85
CA ALA A 52 -12.60 10.36 3.69
C ALA A 52 -11.83 10.00 2.40
N ARG A 53 -12.06 10.74 1.31
CA ARG A 53 -11.45 10.44 0.01
C ARG A 53 -10.16 11.21 -0.26
N GLY A 54 -9.84 12.19 0.58
CA GLY A 54 -8.67 13.06 0.45
C GLY A 54 -7.42 12.54 1.12
N ARG A 55 -6.31 13.24 0.88
CA ARG A 55 -5.03 12.95 1.55
C ARG A 55 -5.04 13.34 3.01
N GLU A 56 -5.73 14.42 3.35
CA GLU A 56 -5.82 14.92 4.72
C GLU A 56 -7.02 14.28 5.42
N PRO A 57 -6.80 13.52 6.48
CA PRO A 57 -7.88 12.98 7.29
C PRO A 57 -8.68 14.10 7.96
N LEU A 58 -9.97 13.87 8.09
CA LEU A 58 -10.90 14.70 8.87
C LEU A 58 -11.04 14.17 10.29
N LYS A 59 -11.98 14.71 11.06
CA LYS A 59 -12.26 14.27 12.42
C LYS A 59 -13.76 14.14 12.67
N LEU A 60 -14.10 13.23 13.60
CA LEU A 60 -15.44 12.99 14.13
C LEU A 60 -15.38 12.70 15.63
N ASN A 61 -16.54 12.80 16.31
CA ASN A 61 -16.67 12.41 17.73
C ASN A 61 -17.08 10.95 17.93
N VAL A 62 -17.32 10.24 16.84
CA VAL A 62 -17.65 8.82 16.82
C VAL A 62 -16.60 8.04 16.02
N PHE A 63 -16.50 6.75 16.27
CA PHE A 63 -15.70 5.83 15.46
C PHE A 63 -16.56 4.65 15.02
N ASP A 64 -16.23 4.10 13.84
CA ASP A 64 -16.92 2.94 13.28
C ASP A 64 -16.15 1.64 13.52
N PHE A 65 -14.82 1.74 13.56
CA PHE A 65 -13.91 0.60 13.60
C PHE A 65 -12.81 0.82 14.63
N ASP A 66 -12.33 -0.29 15.22
CA ASP A 66 -11.16 -0.34 16.11
C ASP A 66 -10.29 -1.51 15.65
N GLU A 67 -9.40 -1.27 14.70
CA GLU A 67 -8.64 -2.31 14.00
C GLU A 67 -7.40 -1.73 13.30
N THR A 68 -6.62 -2.57 12.65
CA THR A 68 -5.59 -2.16 11.70
C THR A 68 -6.10 -2.39 10.27
N ALA A 69 -6.15 -1.33 9.48
CA ALA A 69 -6.66 -1.37 8.11
C ALA A 69 -5.87 -0.46 7.16
N ILE A 70 -5.92 -0.78 5.88
CA ILE A 70 -5.48 0.10 4.80
C ILE A 70 -6.73 0.77 4.25
N ILE A 71 -6.70 2.11 4.21
CA ILE A 71 -7.82 2.93 3.74
C ILE A 71 -7.46 3.52 2.38
N THR A 72 -8.40 3.49 1.45
CA THR A 72 -8.23 4.11 0.13
C THR A 72 -9.52 4.72 -0.39
N ALA A 73 -9.38 5.75 -1.23
CA ALA A 73 -10.51 6.40 -1.86
C ALA A 73 -11.21 5.48 -2.87
N GLY A 74 -12.54 5.42 -2.81
CA GLY A 74 -13.36 4.65 -3.76
C GLY A 74 -13.77 5.43 -5.00
N ASP A 75 -13.72 6.76 -4.96
CA ASP A 75 -14.00 7.62 -6.10
C ASP A 75 -13.17 8.91 -6.07
N GLY A 76 -13.22 9.67 -7.16
CA GLY A 76 -12.57 10.97 -7.31
C GLY A 76 -11.08 10.88 -7.64
N ALA A 77 -10.37 11.99 -7.48
CA ALA A 77 -8.96 12.14 -7.89
C ALA A 77 -7.98 11.27 -7.07
N GLY A 78 -8.40 10.82 -5.89
CA GLY A 78 -7.59 9.98 -4.99
C GLY A 78 -7.59 8.48 -5.32
N VAL A 79 -8.41 8.05 -6.29
CA VAL A 79 -8.55 6.64 -6.67
C VAL A 79 -7.21 6.03 -7.06
N GLY A 80 -6.82 4.96 -6.35
CA GLY A 80 -5.58 4.24 -6.57
C GLY A 80 -4.29 5.01 -6.21
N LYS A 81 -4.41 6.22 -5.64
CA LYS A 81 -3.27 7.09 -5.32
C LYS A 81 -3.22 7.51 -3.86
N VAL A 82 -4.37 7.55 -3.19
CA VAL A 82 -4.46 7.92 -1.77
C VAL A 82 -4.66 6.66 -0.95
N PHE A 83 -3.70 6.40 -0.07
CA PHE A 83 -3.73 5.30 0.88
C PHE A 83 -3.37 5.80 2.27
N HIS A 84 -4.08 5.33 3.29
CA HIS A 84 -3.76 5.58 4.69
C HIS A 84 -3.57 4.25 5.41
N TYR A 85 -2.73 4.25 6.43
CA TYR A 85 -2.57 3.15 7.35
C TYR A 85 -3.25 3.51 8.66
N ALA A 86 -4.44 2.94 8.89
CA ALA A 86 -5.22 3.16 10.10
C ALA A 86 -4.87 2.13 11.15
N LYS A 87 -4.71 2.57 12.40
CA LYS A 87 -4.50 1.71 13.56
C LYS A 87 -5.30 2.21 14.76
N GLY A 88 -6.17 1.38 15.31
CA GLY A 88 -7.05 1.72 16.41
C GLY A 88 -8.39 2.29 15.93
N LYS A 89 -8.96 3.22 16.69
CA LYS A 89 -10.31 3.74 16.48
C LYS A 89 -10.35 4.82 15.40
N TYR A 90 -11.20 4.63 14.39
CA TYR A 90 -11.40 5.59 13.31
C TYR A 90 -12.84 5.53 12.76
N ALA A 91 -13.26 6.62 12.12
CA ALA A 91 -14.48 6.70 11.33
C ALA A 91 -14.14 6.64 9.84
N LEU A 92 -15.08 6.19 9.02
CA LEU A 92 -14.85 5.97 7.59
C LEU A 92 -16.00 6.51 6.73
N HIS A 93 -15.62 7.15 5.63
CA HIS A 93 -16.55 7.66 4.63
C HIS A 93 -17.22 6.52 3.86
N GLN A 94 -18.49 6.71 3.48
CA GLN A 94 -19.28 5.73 2.72
C GLN A 94 -18.68 5.38 1.33
N ARG A 95 -17.83 6.25 0.77
CA ARG A 95 -17.13 6.04 -0.52
C ARG A 95 -15.62 5.85 -0.37
N ALA A 96 -15.17 5.50 0.82
CA ALA A 96 -13.81 5.03 1.06
C ALA A 96 -13.84 3.56 1.43
N TYR A 97 -12.82 2.83 1.02
CA TYR A 97 -12.68 1.41 1.33
C TYR A 97 -11.69 1.21 2.46
N ARG A 98 -12.02 0.28 3.35
CA ARG A 98 -11.10 -0.31 4.32
C ARG A 98 -10.72 -1.72 3.87
N ILE A 99 -9.47 -2.05 3.98
CA ILE A 99 -8.88 -3.35 3.67
C ILE A 99 -8.25 -3.85 4.95
N VAL A 100 -8.82 -4.89 5.54
CA VAL A 100 -8.39 -5.47 6.82
C VAL A 100 -7.73 -6.81 6.54
N PRO A 101 -6.39 -6.90 6.58
CA PRO A 101 -5.69 -8.15 6.32
C PRO A 101 -6.02 -9.22 7.35
N ASN A 102 -6.12 -10.48 6.90
CA ASN A 102 -6.27 -11.63 7.77
C ASN A 102 -5.01 -11.86 8.62
N ALA A 103 -5.13 -12.66 9.69
CA ALA A 103 -4.07 -12.86 10.68
C ALA A 103 -2.72 -13.37 10.12
N PHE A 104 -2.72 -14.09 8.99
CA PHE A 104 -1.50 -14.58 8.33
C PHE A 104 -0.81 -13.56 7.42
N MET A 105 -1.42 -12.38 7.22
CA MET A 105 -0.85 -11.29 6.46
C MET A 105 -0.39 -10.17 7.39
N ASN A 106 0.86 -9.76 7.24
CA ASN A 106 1.34 -8.56 7.91
C ASN A 106 0.65 -7.33 7.28
N PRO A 107 -0.11 -6.53 8.04
CA PRO A 107 -0.85 -5.39 7.48
C PRO A 107 0.06 -4.34 6.82
N ARG A 108 1.28 -4.18 7.33
CA ARG A 108 2.25 -3.23 6.78
C ARG A 108 2.82 -3.73 5.44
N PHE A 109 3.02 -5.05 5.31
CA PHE A 109 3.38 -5.68 4.04
C PHE A 109 2.30 -5.45 2.99
N VAL A 110 1.03 -5.68 3.34
CA VAL A 110 -0.11 -5.44 2.44
C VAL A 110 -0.19 -3.97 2.04
N TYR A 111 0.02 -3.05 2.99
CA TYR A 111 0.06 -1.61 2.73
C TYR A 111 1.12 -1.24 1.69
N HIS A 112 2.36 -1.66 1.87
CA HIS A 112 3.45 -1.39 0.93
C HIS A 112 3.17 -1.96 -0.45
N TYR A 113 2.65 -3.19 -0.51
CA TYR A 113 2.36 -3.85 -1.78
C TYR A 113 1.22 -3.17 -2.55
N ILE A 114 0.10 -2.88 -1.90
CA ILE A 114 -1.04 -2.20 -2.52
C ILE A 114 -0.64 -0.80 -2.99
N THR A 115 0.04 -0.03 -2.16
CA THR A 115 0.49 1.32 -2.50
C THR A 115 1.39 1.33 -3.73
N ALA A 116 2.23 0.30 -3.89
CA ALA A 116 3.14 0.19 -5.03
C ALA A 116 2.45 -0.19 -6.35
N TYR A 117 1.49 -1.12 -6.31
CA TYR A 117 1.05 -1.80 -7.53
C TYR A 117 -0.43 -1.66 -7.88
N PHE A 118 -1.26 -1.21 -6.95
CA PHE A 118 -2.71 -1.17 -7.17
C PHE A 118 -3.11 -0.19 -8.27
N PHE A 119 -2.49 0.98 -8.34
CA PHE A 119 -2.79 1.97 -9.39
C PHE A 119 -2.54 1.41 -10.79
N THR A 120 -1.38 0.79 -11.01
CA THR A 120 -1.05 0.16 -12.30
C THR A 120 -2.01 -0.99 -12.65
N TYR A 121 -2.42 -1.75 -11.63
CA TYR A 121 -3.41 -2.83 -11.82
C TYR A 121 -4.75 -2.29 -12.31
N ILE A 122 -5.31 -1.28 -11.66
CA ILE A 122 -6.62 -0.71 -12.06
C ILE A 122 -6.55 -0.02 -13.42
N GLN A 123 -5.43 0.60 -13.77
CA GLN A 123 -5.23 1.18 -15.10
C GLN A 123 -5.27 0.12 -16.21
N LYS A 124 -4.64 -1.04 -15.99
CA LYS A 124 -4.66 -2.16 -16.94
C LYS A 124 -6.03 -2.82 -17.04
N ALA A 125 -6.80 -2.87 -15.97
CA ALA A 125 -8.14 -3.45 -15.92
C ALA A 125 -9.21 -2.52 -16.50
N SER A 126 -8.89 -1.24 -16.70
CA SER A 126 -9.82 -0.22 -17.24
C SER A 126 -9.62 -0.04 -18.74
N VAL A 127 -10.71 -0.12 -19.49
CA VAL A 127 -10.73 0.14 -20.94
C VAL A 127 -10.61 1.65 -21.24
N SER A 128 -10.83 2.50 -20.22
CA SER A 128 -10.77 3.97 -20.30
C SER A 128 -9.52 4.50 -19.64
N SER A 129 -8.93 5.53 -20.19
CA SER A 129 -7.71 6.18 -19.68
C SER A 129 -7.85 6.87 -18.31
N SER A 130 -9.06 7.00 -17.78
CA SER A 130 -9.33 7.60 -16.47
C SER A 130 -10.18 6.69 -15.60
N VAL A 131 -9.58 6.18 -14.50
CA VAL A 131 -10.33 5.48 -13.45
C VAL A 131 -10.81 6.52 -12.44
N THR A 132 -12.08 6.83 -12.46
CA THR A 132 -12.69 7.82 -11.54
C THR A 132 -13.49 7.18 -10.40
N SER A 133 -13.74 5.87 -10.48
CA SER A 133 -14.49 5.13 -9.47
C SER A 133 -14.01 3.69 -9.39
N LEU A 134 -13.84 3.19 -8.17
CA LEU A 134 -13.50 1.81 -7.86
C LEU A 134 -14.75 1.07 -7.40
N ARG A 135 -14.84 -0.19 -7.83
CA ARG A 135 -15.87 -1.11 -7.35
C ARG A 135 -15.22 -2.23 -6.55
N ARG A 136 -15.95 -2.75 -5.57
CA ARG A 136 -15.48 -3.83 -4.70
C ARG A 136 -14.85 -5.02 -5.44
N PRO A 137 -15.38 -5.53 -6.57
CA PRO A 137 -14.74 -6.62 -7.32
C PRO A 137 -13.32 -6.33 -7.80
N MET A 138 -12.97 -5.07 -8.04
CA MET A 138 -11.61 -4.68 -8.44
C MET A 138 -10.61 -4.94 -7.32
N PHE A 139 -10.99 -4.64 -6.06
CA PHE A 139 -10.18 -4.98 -4.88
C PHE A 139 -10.10 -6.49 -4.67
N LEU A 140 -11.24 -7.18 -4.73
CA LEU A 140 -11.31 -8.61 -4.46
C LEU A 140 -10.41 -9.43 -5.40
N LYS A 141 -10.24 -9.00 -6.65
CA LYS A 141 -9.46 -9.70 -7.67
C LYS A 141 -7.99 -9.25 -7.74
N PHE A 142 -7.58 -8.25 -6.97
CA PHE A 142 -6.20 -7.79 -6.99
C PHE A 142 -5.25 -8.90 -6.54
N PRO A 143 -4.25 -9.29 -7.37
CA PRO A 143 -3.32 -10.35 -7.03
C PRO A 143 -2.30 -9.86 -6.00
N ILE A 144 -2.06 -10.65 -4.97
CA ILE A 144 -1.09 -10.36 -3.91
C ILE A 144 -0.27 -11.59 -3.59
N PRO A 145 1.07 -11.47 -3.44
CA PRO A 145 1.91 -12.57 -3.00
C PRO A 145 1.75 -12.82 -1.49
N VAL A 146 1.85 -14.07 -1.10
CA VAL A 146 1.77 -14.50 0.30
C VAL A 146 3.07 -15.23 0.66
N PRO A 147 4.15 -14.50 0.93
CA PRO A 147 5.38 -15.11 1.41
C PRO A 147 5.23 -15.55 2.87
N PRO A 148 6.15 -16.39 3.39
CA PRO A 148 6.18 -16.73 4.80
C PRO A 148 6.20 -15.50 5.70
N SER A 149 5.66 -15.60 6.92
CA SER A 149 5.53 -14.47 7.86
C SER A 149 6.86 -13.77 8.16
N GLU A 150 7.95 -14.53 8.24
CA GLU A 150 9.30 -13.99 8.48
C GLU A 150 9.77 -13.11 7.30
N GLU A 151 9.47 -13.55 6.06
CA GLU A 151 9.81 -12.77 4.87
C GLU A 151 8.95 -11.51 4.75
N GLN A 152 7.66 -11.59 5.08
CA GLN A 152 6.81 -10.40 5.17
C GLN A 152 7.39 -9.38 6.15
N ALA A 153 7.79 -9.83 7.34
CA ALA A 153 8.37 -8.98 8.39
C ALA A 153 9.71 -8.35 7.94
N ARG A 154 10.57 -9.14 7.29
CA ARG A 154 11.86 -8.68 6.76
C ARG A 154 11.68 -7.57 5.71
N ILE A 155 10.76 -7.76 4.78
CA ILE A 155 10.44 -6.76 3.74
C ILE A 155 9.92 -5.47 4.38
N VAL A 156 9.00 -5.58 5.34
CA VAL A 156 8.44 -4.43 6.07
C VAL A 156 9.55 -3.65 6.78
N GLU A 157 10.45 -4.33 7.49
CA GLU A 157 11.56 -3.67 8.19
C GLU A 157 12.42 -2.83 7.24
N ILE A 158 12.74 -3.37 6.07
CA ILE A 158 13.55 -2.67 5.07
C ILE A 158 12.78 -1.47 4.51
N LEU A 159 11.53 -1.65 4.09
CA LEU A 159 10.73 -0.59 3.49
C LEU A 159 10.38 0.53 4.48
N ASP A 160 10.08 0.21 5.74
CA ASP A 160 9.83 1.22 6.77
C ASP A 160 11.07 2.05 7.08
N LYS A 161 12.27 1.47 7.03
CA LYS A 161 13.54 2.21 7.13
C LYS A 161 13.71 3.20 5.98
N PHE A 162 13.40 2.77 4.75
CA PHE A 162 13.44 3.65 3.58
C PHE A 162 12.41 4.78 3.68
N ASP A 163 11.18 4.50 4.09
CA ASP A 163 10.14 5.52 4.30
C ASP A 163 10.62 6.57 5.31
N THR A 164 11.22 6.14 6.43
CA THR A 164 11.75 7.05 7.45
C THR A 164 12.86 7.93 6.89
N LEU A 165 13.79 7.35 6.13
CA LEU A 165 14.90 8.08 5.52
C LEU A 165 14.42 9.07 4.45
N THR A 166 13.43 8.69 3.64
CA THR A 166 12.86 9.55 2.59
C THR A 166 12.09 10.72 3.20
N ASN A 167 11.30 10.48 4.25
CA ASN A 167 10.50 11.51 4.90
C ASN A 167 11.33 12.46 5.78
N SER A 168 12.50 12.03 6.27
CA SER A 168 13.41 12.88 7.07
C SER A 168 14.21 13.88 6.25
N ILE A 169 14.21 13.77 4.91
CA ILE A 169 15.01 14.60 4.00
C ILE A 169 14.09 15.46 3.13
N THR A 170 13.39 16.37 3.78
CA THR A 170 12.64 17.43 3.10
C THR A 170 13.53 18.61 2.70
N GLU A 171 14.81 18.64 3.10
CA GLU A 171 15.75 19.75 2.91
C GLU A 171 16.92 19.43 1.96
N GLY A 172 16.77 18.45 1.07
CA GLY A 172 17.78 18.14 0.06
C GLY A 172 17.59 18.91 -1.25
N LEU A 173 18.64 18.94 -2.08
CA LEU A 173 18.51 19.46 -3.45
C LEU A 173 17.48 18.63 -4.22
N PRO A 174 16.62 19.22 -5.07
CA PRO A 174 15.57 18.51 -5.81
C PRO A 174 16.07 17.27 -6.55
N ARG A 175 17.27 17.33 -7.12
CA ARG A 175 17.92 16.20 -7.82
C ARG A 175 18.28 15.05 -6.87
N GLU A 176 18.66 15.34 -5.64
CA GLU A 176 19.00 14.32 -4.64
C GLU A 176 17.74 13.61 -4.18
N ILE A 177 16.65 14.34 -3.97
CA ILE A 177 15.32 13.78 -3.63
C ILE A 177 14.86 12.87 -4.75
N GLU A 178 14.95 13.26 -6.01
CA GLU A 178 14.58 12.44 -7.16
C GLU A 178 15.40 11.15 -7.27
N LEU A 179 16.71 11.22 -7.05
CA LEU A 179 17.59 10.05 -7.08
C LEU A 179 17.25 9.06 -5.96
N ARG A 180 16.94 9.55 -4.76
CA ARG A 180 16.52 8.69 -3.63
C ARG A 180 15.16 8.05 -3.86
N GLN A 181 14.23 8.80 -4.45
CA GLN A 181 12.94 8.26 -4.84
C GLN A 181 13.09 7.11 -5.84
N LYS A 182 13.91 7.26 -6.87
CA LYS A 182 14.22 6.21 -7.84
C LYS A 182 14.91 5.01 -7.21
N GLN A 183 15.81 5.25 -6.27
CA GLN A 183 16.47 4.20 -5.52
C GLN A 183 15.49 3.42 -4.64
N TYR A 184 14.60 4.11 -3.96
CA TYR A 184 13.52 3.49 -3.18
C TYR A 184 12.64 2.60 -4.07
N GLU A 185 12.17 3.12 -5.20
CA GLU A 185 11.33 2.38 -6.14
C GLU A 185 12.03 1.12 -6.67
N TYR A 186 13.30 1.23 -7.02
CA TYR A 186 14.10 0.10 -7.45
C TYR A 186 14.21 -1.00 -6.39
N TYR A 187 14.57 -0.65 -5.15
CA TYR A 187 14.69 -1.64 -4.07
C TYR A 187 13.34 -2.21 -3.65
N ARG A 188 12.30 -1.40 -3.64
CA ARG A 188 10.93 -1.86 -3.39
C ARG A 188 10.52 -2.91 -4.41
N ASP A 189 10.70 -2.62 -5.70
CA ASP A 189 10.33 -3.54 -6.77
C ASP A 189 11.16 -4.82 -6.74
N LEU A 190 12.44 -4.72 -6.36
CA LEU A 190 13.29 -5.88 -6.15
C LEU A 190 12.80 -6.75 -4.97
N LEU A 191 12.42 -6.15 -3.85
CA LEU A 191 11.87 -6.86 -2.69
C LEU A 191 10.52 -7.54 -2.98
N PHE A 192 9.74 -6.98 -3.90
CA PHE A 192 8.47 -7.53 -4.33
C PHE A 192 8.56 -8.36 -5.62
N SER A 193 9.75 -8.65 -6.14
CA SER A 193 9.95 -9.45 -7.35
C SER A 193 9.79 -10.95 -7.09
N PHE A 194 8.61 -11.34 -6.63
CA PHE A 194 8.28 -12.75 -6.43
C PHE A 194 7.99 -13.46 -7.77
N PRO A 195 8.38 -14.74 -7.90
CA PRO A 195 8.04 -15.54 -9.06
C PRO A 195 6.52 -15.61 -9.25
N LYS A 196 6.04 -15.24 -10.43
CA LYS A 196 4.62 -15.36 -10.77
C LYS A 196 4.34 -16.77 -11.28
N PRO A 197 3.16 -17.35 -10.98
CA PRO A 197 2.74 -18.60 -11.60
C PRO A 197 2.73 -18.42 -13.12
N GLU A 198 3.25 -19.40 -13.85
CA GLU A 198 3.12 -19.43 -15.30
C GLU A 198 1.63 -19.46 -15.66
N THR A 199 1.17 -18.48 -16.41
CA THR A 199 -0.15 -18.54 -17.01
C THR A 199 -0.15 -19.65 -18.04
N VAL A 200 -0.75 -20.79 -17.70
CA VAL A 200 -1.03 -21.83 -18.68
C VAL A 200 -1.98 -21.22 -19.67
N SER A 201 -1.46 -20.85 -20.83
CA SER A 201 -2.28 -20.43 -21.97
C SER A 201 -3.01 -21.68 -22.47
N ASN A 202 -4.30 -21.75 -22.23
CA ASN A 202 -5.21 -22.67 -22.91
C ASN A 202 -5.72 -22.00 -24.19
#